data_86ecc88f4c8fc623bedac9c46bbe0f47
#
_entry.id   86ecc88f4c8fc623bedac9c46bbe0f47
#
_cell.length_a   1.000
_cell.length_b   1.000
_cell.length_c   1.000
_cell.angle_alpha   90.00
_cell.angle_beta   90.00
_cell.angle_gamma   90.00
#
_symmetry.space_group_name_H-M   'P 1'
#
loop_
_entity.id
_entity.type
_entity.pdbx_description
1 polymer ?
#
loop_
_entity_poly.entity_id
_entity_poly.type
_entity_poly.pdbx_seq_one_letter_code
_entity_poly.pdbx_strand_id
1 'polypeptide(L)'
;MRFISLVTLCLLASCATKPDSYVVLMPNADGSTGKIIVSNQKNAKVEIDQAGFGTEFDDAKGEVKAVNQEKLALDFKEASAIRPQLPQTFLLYFKTGGSVLTQQSEALIPEILREVELRQVPDISIIGHTDTVGKA
;
A
#
# COMPACT_ATOMS: atom_id res chain seq x y z
N MET A 1 -44.46 0.88 46.17
CA MET A 1 -43.16 1.51 45.83
C MET A 1 -42.00 0.50 45.63
N ARG A 2 -42.24 -0.73 45.17
CA ARG A 2 -41.20 -1.78 44.97
C ARG A 2 -41.01 -2.22 43.49
N PHE A 3 -41.78 -1.67 42.58
CA PHE A 3 -41.69 -1.98 41.13
C PHE A 3 -40.85 -1.02 40.32
N ILE A 4 -40.53 0.16 40.85
CA ILE A 4 -39.74 1.17 40.10
C ILE A 4 -38.23 0.86 40.13
N SER A 5 -37.76 0.10 41.12
CA SER A 5 -36.30 -0.21 41.27
C SER A 5 -35.78 -1.26 40.33
N LEU A 6 -36.66 -2.04 39.66
CA LEU A 6 -36.24 -3.13 38.76
C LEU A 6 -36.04 -2.67 37.30
N VAL A 7 -36.63 -1.56 36.91
CA VAL A 7 -36.54 -1.02 35.55
C VAL A 7 -35.25 -0.23 35.32
N THR A 8 -34.63 0.29 36.35
CA THR A 8 -33.44 1.15 36.24
C THR A 8 -32.15 0.33 36.04
N LEU A 9 -32.16 -1.00 36.25
CA LEU A 9 -30.96 -1.83 36.16
C LEU A 9 -30.70 -2.40 34.74
N CYS A 10 -31.68 -2.31 33.82
CA CYS A 10 -31.53 -2.83 32.46
C CYS A 10 -30.91 -1.88 31.42
N LEU A 11 -30.61 -0.63 31.79
CA LEU A 11 -30.14 0.40 30.84
C LEU A 11 -28.59 0.51 30.74
N LEU A 12 -27.82 -0.33 31.41
CA LEU A 12 -26.37 -0.30 31.39
C LEU A 12 -25.73 -1.45 30.60
N ALA A 13 -26.50 -2.17 29.79
CA ALA A 13 -25.92 -3.03 28.77
C ALA A 13 -25.45 -2.17 27.59
N SER A 14 -24.48 -1.29 27.83
CA SER A 14 -23.66 -0.68 26.79
C SER A 14 -22.91 -1.82 26.13
N CYS A 15 -23.35 -2.24 24.96
CA CYS A 15 -22.59 -3.13 24.09
C CYS A 15 -21.28 -2.40 23.76
N ALA A 16 -20.22 -2.67 24.53
CA ALA A 16 -18.87 -2.37 24.11
C ALA A 16 -18.58 -3.25 22.89
N THR A 17 -18.96 -2.79 21.71
CA THR A 17 -18.49 -3.37 20.45
C THR A 17 -16.98 -3.14 20.44
N LYS A 18 -16.24 -4.24 20.67
CA LYS A 18 -14.79 -4.27 20.46
C LYS A 18 -14.56 -3.85 19.01
N PRO A 19 -13.75 -2.83 18.73
CA PRO A 19 -13.46 -2.49 17.35
C PRO A 19 -12.84 -3.70 16.66
N ASP A 20 -13.38 -4.11 15.55
CA ASP A 20 -12.85 -5.19 14.73
C ASP A 20 -11.52 -4.71 14.13
N SER A 21 -10.43 -5.04 14.82
CA SER A 21 -9.09 -4.78 14.32
C SER A 21 -8.63 -5.98 13.52
N TYR A 22 -8.26 -5.75 12.28
CA TYR A 22 -7.74 -6.80 11.41
C TYR A 22 -6.54 -6.31 10.61
N VAL A 23 -5.71 -7.24 10.19
CA VAL A 23 -4.58 -7.02 9.29
C VAL A 23 -4.91 -7.68 7.96
N VAL A 24 -4.70 -6.98 6.87
CA VAL A 24 -4.92 -7.49 5.52
C VAL A 24 -3.71 -7.22 4.64
N LEU A 25 -3.35 -8.18 3.81
CA LEU A 25 -2.32 -8.01 2.79
C LEU A 25 -2.93 -7.36 1.55
N MET A 26 -2.56 -6.12 1.30
CA MET A 26 -2.96 -5.41 0.08
C MET A 26 -1.96 -5.70 -1.04
N PRO A 27 -2.41 -5.78 -2.30
CA PRO A 27 -1.50 -5.91 -3.42
C PRO A 27 -0.65 -4.64 -3.56
N ASN A 28 0.56 -4.80 -4.09
CA ASN A 28 1.36 -3.69 -4.54
C ASN A 28 0.68 -2.99 -5.72
N ALA A 29 1.09 -1.78 -6.00
CA ALA A 29 0.49 -1.01 -7.08
C ALA A 29 0.84 -1.55 -8.49
N ASP A 30 1.91 -2.34 -8.62
CA ASP A 30 2.27 -3.10 -9.83
C ASP A 30 1.51 -4.43 -9.96
N GLY A 31 0.59 -4.71 -9.01
CA GLY A 31 -0.19 -5.95 -8.95
C GLY A 31 0.54 -7.14 -8.31
N SER A 32 1.80 -6.99 -7.96
CA SER A 32 2.52 -8.02 -7.22
C SER A 32 2.03 -8.13 -5.78
N THR A 33 2.29 -9.26 -5.14
CA THR A 33 1.93 -9.49 -3.75
C THR A 33 3.15 -9.92 -2.96
N GLY A 34 3.39 -9.26 -1.84
CA GLY A 34 4.40 -9.67 -0.89
C GLY A 34 3.89 -10.73 0.09
N LYS A 35 4.59 -10.84 1.21
CA LYS A 35 4.26 -11.72 2.31
C LYS A 35 4.41 -10.94 3.62
N ILE A 36 3.47 -11.11 4.55
CA ILE A 36 3.54 -10.53 5.87
C ILE A 36 3.40 -11.63 6.94
N ILE A 37 4.07 -11.43 8.07
CA ILE A 37 3.93 -12.27 9.24
C ILE A 37 3.32 -11.43 10.34
N VAL A 38 2.14 -11.82 10.79
CA VAL A 38 1.43 -11.20 11.90
C VAL A 38 1.70 -11.99 13.16
N SER A 39 2.17 -11.32 14.22
CA SER A 39 2.41 -11.95 15.51
C SER A 39 1.63 -11.25 16.61
N ASN A 40 1.03 -12.01 17.51
CA ASN A 40 0.36 -11.49 18.69
C ASN A 40 1.28 -11.43 19.91
N GLN A 41 0.78 -10.86 21.01
CA GLN A 41 1.55 -10.76 22.27
C GLN A 41 1.95 -12.11 22.87
N LYS A 42 1.29 -13.20 22.49
CA LYS A 42 1.59 -14.58 22.93
C LYS A 42 2.54 -15.31 21.97
N ASN A 43 3.20 -14.57 21.04
CA ASN A 43 4.11 -15.14 20.03
C ASN A 43 3.47 -16.13 19.04
N ALA A 44 2.14 -16.21 18.96
CA ALA A 44 1.51 -16.90 17.86
C ALA A 44 1.75 -16.13 16.58
N LYS A 45 2.16 -16.82 15.52
CA LYS A 45 2.48 -16.24 14.21
C LYS A 45 1.54 -16.78 13.15
N VAL A 46 1.09 -15.87 12.30
CA VAL A 46 0.27 -16.17 11.12
C VAL A 46 0.93 -15.54 9.91
N GLU A 47 1.10 -16.31 8.85
CA GLU A 47 1.65 -15.86 7.58
C GLU A 47 0.51 -15.59 6.60
N ILE A 48 0.56 -14.46 5.92
CA ILE A 48 -0.39 -14.05 4.87
C ILE A 48 0.43 -13.75 3.63
N ASP A 49 0.20 -14.50 2.54
CA ASP A 49 0.91 -14.40 1.27
C ASP A 49 0.00 -14.18 0.06
N GLN A 50 -1.30 -14.00 0.31
CA GLN A 50 -2.29 -13.75 -0.73
C GLN A 50 -2.92 -12.35 -0.55
N ALA A 51 -3.01 -11.60 -1.65
CA ALA A 51 -3.67 -10.30 -1.66
C ALA A 51 -5.16 -10.43 -1.33
N GLY A 52 -5.66 -9.51 -0.50
CA GLY A 52 -7.05 -9.51 -0.04
C GLY A 52 -7.35 -10.52 1.08
N PHE A 53 -6.34 -11.27 1.53
CA PHE A 53 -6.46 -12.12 2.72
C PHE A 53 -5.97 -11.39 3.96
N GLY A 54 -6.60 -11.71 5.07
CA GLY A 54 -6.31 -11.07 6.35
C GLY A 54 -6.58 -11.97 7.54
N THR A 55 -6.22 -11.49 8.71
CA THR A 55 -6.51 -12.12 10.00
C THR A 55 -7.00 -11.08 10.99
N GLU A 56 -7.94 -11.45 11.84
CA GLU A 56 -8.38 -10.61 12.95
C GLU A 56 -7.30 -10.59 14.04
N PHE A 57 -7.14 -9.42 14.66
CA PHE A 57 -6.22 -9.26 15.78
C PHE A 57 -6.93 -9.74 17.06
N ASP A 58 -7.00 -11.04 17.24
CA ASP A 58 -7.52 -11.66 18.45
C ASP A 58 -6.40 -12.38 19.21
N ASP A 59 -6.62 -12.60 20.51
CA ASP A 59 -5.70 -13.32 21.41
C ASP A 59 -5.51 -14.82 21.05
N ALA A 60 -6.33 -15.35 20.16
CA ALA A 60 -6.27 -16.70 19.65
C ALA A 60 -5.37 -16.81 18.39
N LYS A 61 -5.12 -18.04 17.93
CA LYS A 61 -4.50 -18.27 16.62
C LYS A 61 -5.36 -17.63 15.54
N GLY A 62 -4.88 -16.52 14.95
CA GLY A 62 -5.57 -15.86 13.86
C GLY A 62 -5.75 -16.84 12.69
N GLU A 63 -6.96 -16.95 12.18
CA GLU A 63 -7.25 -17.67 10.95
C GLU A 63 -7.13 -16.72 9.76
N VAL A 64 -6.38 -17.12 8.73
CA VAL A 64 -6.27 -16.32 7.49
C VAL A 64 -7.51 -16.56 6.64
N LYS A 65 -8.23 -15.49 6.33
CA LYS A 65 -9.46 -15.52 5.53
C LYS A 65 -9.44 -14.44 4.46
N ALA A 66 -10.16 -14.69 3.37
CA ALA A 66 -10.43 -13.65 2.40
C ALA A 66 -11.29 -12.56 3.05
N VAL A 67 -10.88 -11.31 2.92
CA VAL A 67 -11.64 -10.15 3.42
C VAL A 67 -12.56 -9.65 2.32
N ASN A 68 -13.79 -9.28 2.69
CA ASN A 68 -14.75 -8.75 1.75
C ASN A 68 -14.21 -7.49 1.06
N GLN A 69 -14.26 -7.44 -0.27
CA GLN A 69 -13.73 -6.34 -1.08
C GLN A 69 -14.43 -5.00 -0.81
N GLU A 70 -15.74 -5.02 -0.57
CA GLU A 70 -16.51 -3.81 -0.24
C GLU A 70 -16.07 -3.24 1.11
N LYS A 71 -15.86 -4.13 2.10
CA LYS A 71 -15.34 -3.75 3.41
C LYS A 71 -13.93 -3.16 3.28
N LEU A 72 -13.04 -3.77 2.51
CA LEU A 72 -11.71 -3.23 2.25
C LEU A 72 -11.76 -1.84 1.61
N ALA A 73 -12.61 -1.66 0.60
CA ALA A 73 -12.77 -0.39 -0.07
C ALA A 73 -13.27 0.71 0.86
N LEU A 74 -14.14 0.39 1.80
CA LEU A 74 -14.65 1.34 2.79
C LEU A 74 -13.60 1.67 3.87
N ASP A 75 -13.03 0.63 4.50
CA ASP A 75 -12.12 0.79 5.63
C ASP A 75 -10.80 1.47 5.23
N PHE A 76 -10.31 1.22 4.01
CA PHE A 76 -9.06 1.79 3.50
C PHE A 76 -9.23 2.93 2.49
N LYS A 77 -10.46 3.45 2.31
CA LYS A 77 -10.77 4.50 1.34
C LYS A 77 -9.85 5.72 1.49
N GLU A 78 -9.78 6.27 2.69
CA GLU A 78 -8.99 7.48 2.97
C GLU A 78 -7.50 7.20 2.84
N ALA A 79 -7.01 6.12 3.42
CA ALA A 79 -5.60 5.73 3.32
C ALA A 79 -5.17 5.46 1.87
N SER A 80 -6.05 4.88 1.06
CA SER A 80 -5.79 4.62 -0.35
C SER A 80 -5.77 5.90 -1.19
N ALA A 81 -6.61 6.88 -0.85
CA ALA A 81 -6.70 8.15 -1.56
C ALA A 81 -5.46 9.03 -1.40
N ILE A 82 -4.74 8.90 -0.28
CA ILE A 82 -3.52 9.68 0.00
C ILE A 82 -2.23 8.95 -0.39
N ARG A 83 -2.33 7.76 -1.01
CA ARG A 83 -1.13 7.03 -1.45
C ARG A 83 -0.36 7.86 -2.47
N PRO A 84 0.97 7.93 -2.34
CA PRO A 84 1.80 8.58 -3.35
C PRO A 84 1.61 7.94 -4.72
N GLN A 85 1.71 8.75 -5.77
CA GLN A 85 1.76 8.23 -7.13
C GLN A 85 3.01 7.35 -7.30
N LEU A 86 2.85 6.28 -8.09
CA LEU A 86 3.98 5.40 -8.41
C LEU A 86 5.11 6.14 -9.10
N PRO A 87 6.36 5.72 -8.87
CA PRO A 87 7.48 6.21 -9.66
C PRO A 87 7.26 5.92 -11.13
N GLN A 88 7.49 6.94 -11.96
CA GLN A 88 7.52 6.80 -13.41
C GLN A 88 8.98 6.72 -13.86
N THR A 89 9.31 5.75 -14.70
CA THR A 89 10.67 5.58 -15.23
C THR A 89 10.70 5.90 -16.71
N PHE A 90 11.64 6.74 -17.10
CA PHE A 90 11.91 7.08 -18.48
C PHE A 90 13.32 6.63 -18.86
N LEU A 91 13.46 5.96 -20.00
CA LEU A 91 14.74 5.52 -20.51
C LEU A 91 15.19 6.50 -21.61
N LEU A 92 16.32 7.18 -21.36
CA LEU A 92 16.92 8.11 -22.30
C LEU A 92 18.21 7.54 -22.86
N TYR A 93 18.31 7.51 -24.17
CA TYR A 93 19.48 7.01 -24.90
C TYR A 93 20.25 8.15 -25.55
N PHE A 94 21.54 8.06 -25.51
CA PHE A 94 22.46 8.98 -26.17
C PHE A 94 22.96 8.38 -27.50
N LYS A 95 23.36 9.27 -28.42
CA LYS A 95 24.05 8.85 -29.63
C LYS A 95 25.45 8.31 -29.27
N THR A 96 25.90 7.33 -29.99
CA THR A 96 27.21 6.69 -29.75
C THR A 96 28.35 7.72 -29.73
N GLY A 97 29.17 7.66 -28.68
CA GLY A 97 30.35 8.52 -28.54
C GLY A 97 30.11 9.95 -28.12
N GLY A 98 28.93 10.25 -27.54
CA GLY A 98 28.65 11.63 -27.11
C GLY A 98 27.54 11.75 -26.06
N SER A 99 27.24 13.00 -25.71
CA SER A 99 26.18 13.38 -24.75
C SER A 99 24.89 13.88 -25.44
N VAL A 100 24.76 13.67 -26.75
CA VAL A 100 23.58 14.11 -27.52
C VAL A 100 22.54 13.01 -27.45
N LEU A 101 21.31 13.37 -27.05
CA LEU A 101 20.19 12.43 -27.02
C LEU A 101 19.83 11.94 -28.43
N THR A 102 19.28 10.75 -28.49
CA THR A 102 18.61 10.28 -29.70
C THR A 102 17.30 11.04 -29.90
N GLN A 103 16.82 11.10 -31.13
CA GLN A 103 15.55 11.77 -31.46
C GLN A 103 14.37 11.21 -30.65
N GLN A 104 14.36 9.90 -30.39
CA GLN A 104 13.33 9.25 -29.57
C GLN A 104 13.40 9.73 -28.11
N SER A 105 14.60 9.87 -27.57
CA SER A 105 14.80 10.37 -26.20
C SER A 105 14.47 11.85 -26.06
N GLU A 106 14.80 12.67 -27.07
CA GLU A 106 14.40 14.08 -27.10
C GLU A 106 12.87 14.24 -27.09
N ALA A 107 12.14 13.37 -27.78
CA ALA A 107 10.68 13.39 -27.82
C ALA A 107 10.03 13.06 -26.46
N LEU A 108 10.74 12.40 -25.54
CA LEU A 108 10.24 12.10 -24.19
C LEU A 108 10.39 13.27 -23.21
N ILE A 109 11.23 14.27 -23.50
CA ILE A 109 11.50 15.39 -22.59
C ILE A 109 10.22 16.15 -22.19
N PRO A 110 9.30 16.52 -23.12
CA PRO A 110 8.06 17.19 -22.75
C PRO A 110 7.18 16.35 -21.83
N GLU A 111 7.17 15.01 -21.99
CA GLU A 111 6.41 14.11 -21.15
C GLU A 111 7.02 14.03 -19.74
N ILE A 112 8.34 13.96 -19.63
CA ILE A 112 9.05 13.99 -18.35
C ILE A 112 8.73 15.28 -17.60
N LEU A 113 8.80 16.43 -18.25
CA LEU A 113 8.49 17.72 -17.63
C LEU A 113 7.05 17.77 -17.13
N ARG A 114 6.10 17.28 -17.94
CA ARG A 114 4.70 17.20 -17.53
C ARG A 114 4.51 16.30 -16.32
N GLU A 115 5.20 15.14 -16.26
CA GLU A 115 5.12 14.23 -15.12
C GLU A 115 5.66 14.87 -13.84
N VAL A 116 6.74 15.66 -13.95
CA VAL A 116 7.30 16.43 -12.83
C VAL A 116 6.31 17.48 -12.32
N GLU A 117 5.66 18.21 -13.23
CA GLU A 117 4.67 19.26 -12.89
C GLU A 117 3.42 18.69 -12.21
N LEU A 118 3.01 17.46 -12.56
CA LEU A 118 1.83 16.81 -11.98
C LEU A 118 2.06 16.34 -10.54
N ARG A 119 3.31 16.25 -10.08
CA ARG A 119 3.63 15.78 -8.73
C ARG A 119 3.76 16.94 -7.76
N GLN A 120 3.10 16.83 -6.61
CA GLN A 120 3.16 17.87 -5.58
C GLN A 120 4.57 18.03 -4.99
N VAL A 121 5.29 16.92 -4.83
CA VAL A 121 6.68 16.91 -4.35
C VAL A 121 7.45 15.94 -5.25
N PRO A 122 7.99 16.42 -6.38
CA PRO A 122 8.75 15.56 -7.28
C PRO A 122 10.11 15.22 -6.68
N ASP A 123 10.43 13.94 -6.64
CA ASP A 123 11.76 13.40 -6.36
C ASP A 123 12.29 12.79 -7.66
N ILE A 124 13.43 13.29 -8.15
CA ILE A 124 14.00 12.91 -9.43
C ILE A 124 15.34 12.21 -9.18
N SER A 125 15.40 10.93 -9.55
CA SER A 125 16.62 10.15 -9.54
C SER A 125 17.11 9.92 -10.97
N ILE A 126 18.36 10.25 -11.25
CA ILE A 126 19.00 10.06 -12.56
C ILE A 126 20.07 8.99 -12.40
N ILE A 127 19.91 7.87 -13.13
CA ILE A 127 20.85 6.76 -13.11
C ILE A 127 21.50 6.66 -14.49
N GLY A 128 22.82 6.88 -14.54
CA GLY A 128 23.60 6.75 -15.76
C GLY A 128 24.20 5.35 -15.89
N HIS A 129 24.05 4.75 -17.06
CA HIS A 129 24.75 3.52 -17.46
C HIS A 129 25.71 3.87 -18.59
N THR A 130 26.98 3.53 -18.40
CA THR A 130 27.98 3.62 -19.48
C THR A 130 28.10 2.26 -20.16
N ASP A 131 28.23 2.28 -21.49
CA ASP A 131 28.61 1.06 -22.22
C ASP A 131 30.09 0.71 -21.91
N THR A 132 30.38 -0.58 -21.98
CA THR A 132 31.75 -1.10 -21.75
C THR A 132 32.65 -1.00 -22.98
N VAL A 133 32.25 -0.29 -24.04
CA VAL A 133 32.92 -0.19 -25.32
C VAL A 133 33.93 0.99 -25.36
N GLY A 134 34.34 1.53 -24.23
CA GLY A 134 35.46 2.48 -24.14
C GLY A 134 36.79 1.75 -24.07
N LYS A 135 37.70 1.98 -25.03
CA LYS A 135 39.10 1.59 -24.84
C LYS A 135 39.64 2.37 -23.63
N ALA A 136 40.22 1.64 -22.67
CA ALA A 136 41.02 2.22 -21.59
C ALA A 136 42.23 2.94 -22.15
#